data_c3d532ef9bed4c99d096a24af47e5343
#
_entry.id   c3d532ef9bed4c99d096a24af47e5343
#
_cell.length_a   1.000
_cell.length_b   1.000
_cell.length_c   1.000
_cell.angle_alpha   90.00
_cell.angle_beta   90.00
_cell.angle_gamma   90.00
#
_symmetry.space_group_name_H-M   'P 1'
#
loop_
_entity.id
_entity.type
_entity.pdbx_description
1 polymer ?
#
loop_
_entity_poly.entity_id
_entity_poly.type
_entity_poly.pdbx_seq_one_letter_code
_entity_poly.pdbx_strand_id
1 'polypeptide(L)'
;MAFPTPFYRWRPHPWHGLESGPHPPSLVNAYIEITPFDMVKYELDKVTGYLHVDRPQRSSALPPTLYGFVPRTFCGRRVGAMMPSAEKGDGDPLDICVLSERPINRSDVVLQARVVGGLAMNDGGEADDKIIAVLNKDYFWAEVRDLSELPSVLV
;
A
#
# COMPACT_ATOMS: atom_id res chain seq x y z
N MET A 1 -23.17 12.94 30.58
CA MET A 1 -22.20 12.18 29.76
C MET A 1 -21.53 13.15 28.79
N ALA A 2 -20.22 13.36 28.91
CA ALA A 2 -19.49 14.23 27.97
C ALA A 2 -19.32 13.48 26.64
N PHE A 3 -19.71 14.09 25.53
CA PHE A 3 -19.44 13.53 24.23
C PHE A 3 -17.96 13.61 23.93
N PRO A 4 -17.38 12.57 23.26
CA PRO A 4 -16.01 12.67 22.77
C PRO A 4 -15.82 13.92 21.93
N THR A 5 -14.62 14.48 21.97
CA THR A 5 -14.25 15.58 21.08
C THR A 5 -14.44 15.16 19.61
N PRO A 6 -14.62 16.09 18.68
CA PRO A 6 -14.76 15.77 17.27
C PRO A 6 -13.70 14.82 16.72
N PHE A 7 -12.49 14.89 17.27
CA PHE A 7 -11.39 13.98 16.92
C PHE A 7 -11.73 12.49 17.12
N TYR A 8 -12.46 12.16 18.17
CA TYR A 8 -12.87 10.78 18.45
C TYR A 8 -14.18 10.36 17.76
N ARG A 9 -14.90 11.31 17.21
CA ARG A 9 -16.14 11.04 16.50
C ARG A 9 -15.93 10.59 15.05
N TRP A 10 -14.82 10.96 14.45
CA TRP A 10 -14.59 10.82 13.04
C TRP A 10 -13.35 9.98 12.80
N ARG A 11 -13.53 8.94 12.03
CA ARG A 11 -12.41 8.17 11.52
C ARG A 11 -11.62 9.04 10.53
N PRO A 12 -10.30 9.19 10.66
CA PRO A 12 -9.50 9.88 9.66
C PRO A 12 -9.62 9.21 8.30
N HIS A 13 -9.68 10.02 7.25
CA HIS A 13 -9.64 9.54 5.88
C HIS A 13 -8.30 8.80 5.66
N PRO A 14 -8.28 7.52 5.23
CA PRO A 14 -7.05 6.74 5.14
C PRO A 14 -5.97 7.37 4.25
N TRP A 15 -6.36 8.06 3.18
CA TRP A 15 -5.41 8.74 2.32
C TRP A 15 -4.96 10.09 2.88
N HIS A 16 -5.89 10.93 3.30
CA HIS A 16 -5.62 12.33 3.64
C HIS A 16 -5.40 12.58 5.13
N GLY A 17 -5.94 11.73 5.98
CA GLY A 17 -6.00 11.93 7.42
C GLY A 17 -4.98 11.15 8.25
N LEU A 18 -4.29 10.17 7.68
CA LEU A 18 -3.24 9.40 8.33
C LEU A 18 -1.86 9.92 7.96
N GLU A 19 -0.90 9.78 8.87
CA GLU A 19 0.50 10.12 8.58
C GLU A 19 1.14 9.09 7.64
N SER A 20 2.08 9.53 6.80
CA SER A 20 2.81 8.66 5.88
C SER A 20 3.78 7.71 6.57
N GLY A 21 4.11 7.94 7.83
CA GLY A 21 4.91 7.05 8.65
C GLY A 21 5.85 7.78 9.59
N PRO A 22 6.52 7.02 10.49
CA PRO A 22 7.42 7.61 11.48
C PRO A 22 8.72 8.14 10.85
N HIS A 23 9.21 7.51 9.78
CA HIS A 23 10.48 7.87 9.13
C HIS A 23 10.44 7.64 7.61
N PRO A 24 9.56 8.34 6.85
CA PRO A 24 9.56 8.20 5.39
C PRO A 24 10.91 8.68 4.80
N PRO A 25 11.41 8.06 3.75
CA PRO A 25 10.82 6.96 2.98
C PRO A 25 11.17 5.55 3.50
N SER A 26 11.99 5.41 4.53
CA SER A 26 12.51 4.12 4.99
C SER A 26 11.50 3.30 5.81
N LEU A 27 10.74 3.97 6.67
CA LEU A 27 9.70 3.36 7.50
C LEU A 27 8.41 4.14 7.31
N VAL A 28 7.43 3.51 6.70
CA VAL A 28 6.16 4.12 6.30
C VAL A 28 4.97 3.43 6.95
N ASN A 29 3.85 4.12 7.00
CA ASN A 29 2.56 3.50 7.26
C ASN A 29 1.99 2.99 5.94
N ALA A 30 1.36 1.83 5.97
CA ALA A 30 0.60 1.27 4.87
C ALA A 30 -0.84 1.05 5.31
N TYR A 31 -1.78 1.56 4.53
CA TYR A 31 -3.19 1.20 4.64
C TYR A 31 -3.47 0.03 3.71
N ILE A 32 -3.94 -1.07 4.27
CA ILE A 32 -4.11 -2.32 3.54
C ILE A 32 -5.55 -2.44 3.02
N GLU A 33 -5.67 -2.57 1.71
CA GLU A 33 -6.93 -2.75 1.00
C GLU A 33 -7.22 -4.21 0.68
N ILE A 34 -6.17 -4.98 0.32
CA ILE A 34 -6.29 -6.36 -0.15
C ILE A 34 -5.28 -7.23 0.60
N THR A 35 -5.71 -8.43 0.94
CA THR A 35 -4.85 -9.44 1.59
C THR A 35 -4.61 -10.62 0.65
N PRO A 36 -3.61 -11.49 0.95
CA PRO A 36 -3.37 -12.73 0.20
C PRO A 36 -4.53 -13.74 0.22
N PHE A 37 -5.59 -13.47 0.96
CA PHE A 37 -6.78 -14.34 1.07
C PHE A 37 -7.99 -13.81 0.30
N ASP A 38 -7.89 -12.61 -0.27
CA ASP A 38 -9.04 -11.97 -0.90
C ASP A 38 -9.21 -12.42 -2.36
N MET A 39 -10.40 -12.86 -2.69
CA MET A 39 -10.83 -13.17 -4.06
C MET A 39 -11.57 -11.99 -4.70
N VAL A 40 -11.60 -10.86 -4.03
CA VAL A 40 -12.27 -9.63 -4.45
C VAL A 40 -11.26 -8.50 -4.37
N LYS A 41 -11.22 -7.64 -5.39
CA LYS A 41 -10.48 -6.40 -5.31
C LYS A 41 -11.28 -5.40 -4.48
N TYR A 42 -10.72 -5.02 -3.34
CA TYR A 42 -11.18 -3.88 -2.55
C TYR A 42 -10.33 -2.65 -2.87
N GLU A 43 -10.96 -1.52 -2.84
CA GLU A 43 -10.31 -0.23 -3.12
C GLU A 43 -10.90 0.85 -2.22
N LEU A 44 -10.07 1.79 -1.80
CA LEU A 44 -10.54 2.94 -1.05
C LEU A 44 -11.37 3.86 -1.95
N ASP A 45 -12.59 4.17 -1.54
CA ASP A 45 -13.32 5.30 -2.12
C ASP A 45 -12.63 6.61 -1.69
N LYS A 46 -12.02 7.28 -2.64
CA LYS A 46 -11.19 8.45 -2.41
C LYS A 46 -11.97 9.67 -1.90
N VAL A 47 -13.28 9.67 -2.13
CA VAL A 47 -14.17 10.75 -1.65
C VAL A 47 -14.59 10.48 -0.21
N THR A 48 -15.09 9.29 0.07
CA THR A 48 -15.68 8.96 1.38
C THR A 48 -14.68 8.40 2.38
N GLY A 49 -13.57 7.79 1.90
CA GLY A 49 -12.60 7.11 2.75
C GLY A 49 -13.04 5.72 3.23
N TYR A 50 -14.13 5.20 2.69
CA TYR A 50 -14.53 3.81 2.95
C TYR A 50 -13.87 2.84 1.98
N LEU A 51 -13.55 1.66 2.48
CA LEU A 51 -13.15 0.55 1.63
C LEU A 51 -14.40 0.00 0.94
N HIS A 52 -14.38 -0.13 -0.37
CA HIS A 52 -15.49 -0.68 -1.15
C HIS A 52 -15.04 -1.82 -2.07
N VAL A 53 -15.99 -2.58 -2.56
CA VAL A 53 -15.74 -3.61 -3.56
C VAL A 53 -15.61 -2.95 -4.93
N ASP A 54 -14.44 -3.07 -5.54
CA ASP A 54 -14.24 -2.65 -6.94
C ASP A 54 -14.78 -3.74 -7.88
N ARG A 55 -14.21 -4.95 -7.79
CA ARG A 55 -14.65 -6.09 -8.60
C ARG A 55 -14.19 -7.42 -8.02
N PRO A 56 -14.88 -8.54 -8.34
CA PRO A 56 -14.33 -9.87 -8.11
C PRO A 56 -13.07 -10.10 -8.97
N GLN A 57 -12.13 -10.88 -8.46
CA GLN A 57 -10.98 -11.32 -9.24
C GLN A 57 -11.44 -12.21 -10.41
N ARG A 58 -10.81 -12.02 -11.57
CA ARG A 58 -11.17 -12.79 -12.78
C ARG A 58 -10.58 -14.20 -12.83
N SER A 59 -9.62 -14.47 -11.95
CA SER A 59 -8.93 -15.75 -11.85
C SER A 59 -8.95 -16.26 -10.43
N SER A 60 -8.56 -17.51 -10.22
CA SER A 60 -8.37 -18.11 -8.90
C SER A 60 -7.04 -17.71 -8.24
N ALA A 61 -6.22 -16.93 -8.91
CA ALA A 61 -4.97 -16.43 -8.34
C ALA A 61 -5.25 -15.45 -7.19
N LEU A 62 -4.58 -15.67 -6.07
CA LEU A 62 -4.63 -14.75 -4.92
C LEU A 62 -3.49 -13.73 -5.01
N PRO A 63 -3.66 -12.54 -4.44
CA PRO A 63 -2.55 -11.61 -4.31
C PRO A 63 -1.37 -12.24 -3.56
N PRO A 64 -0.13 -12.02 -4.01
CA PRO A 64 1.03 -12.65 -3.37
C PRO A 64 1.42 -12.00 -2.04
N THR A 65 0.97 -10.78 -1.79
CA THR A 65 1.35 -9.97 -0.63
C THR A 65 0.12 -9.23 -0.09
N LEU A 66 0.27 -8.61 1.08
CA LEU A 66 -0.62 -7.53 1.48
C LEU A 66 -0.45 -6.37 0.49
N TYR A 67 -1.55 -5.76 0.10
CA TYR A 67 -1.57 -4.69 -0.88
C TYR A 67 -2.40 -3.51 -0.40
N GLY A 68 -1.92 -2.32 -0.64
CA GLY A 68 -2.60 -1.08 -0.29
C GLY A 68 -1.77 0.12 -0.71
N PHE A 69 -1.79 1.18 0.06
CA PHE A 69 -1.08 2.41 -0.28
C PHE A 69 -0.43 3.08 0.94
N VAL A 70 0.49 3.97 0.68
CA VAL A 70 1.10 4.84 1.69
C VAL A 70 0.25 6.10 1.83
N PRO A 71 -0.29 6.41 3.03
CA PRO A 71 -1.06 7.63 3.26
C PRO A 71 -0.30 8.91 2.89
N ARG A 72 -1.02 9.94 2.48
CA ARG A 72 -0.50 11.27 2.10
C ARG A 72 0.57 11.23 1.01
N THR A 73 0.52 10.25 0.13
CA THR A 73 1.36 10.18 -1.07
C THR A 73 0.52 10.41 -2.32
N PHE A 74 1.19 10.71 -3.42
CA PHE A 74 0.54 11.01 -4.68
C PHE A 74 1.44 10.62 -5.85
N CYS A 75 0.96 9.72 -6.69
CA CYS A 75 1.61 9.34 -7.94
C CYS A 75 1.29 10.38 -9.02
N GLY A 76 2.06 11.46 -9.01
CA GLY A 76 1.82 12.62 -9.88
C GLY A 76 2.93 12.81 -10.90
N ARG A 77 3.15 14.09 -11.24
CA ARG A 77 4.10 14.50 -12.29
C ARG A 77 5.51 13.97 -12.04
N ARG A 78 6.01 13.94 -10.81
CA ARG A 78 7.37 13.50 -10.51
C ARG A 78 7.56 12.01 -10.76
N VAL A 79 6.60 11.19 -10.37
CA VAL A 79 6.63 9.73 -10.61
C VAL A 79 6.50 9.45 -12.09
N GLY A 80 5.57 10.11 -12.79
CA GLY A 80 5.44 10.00 -14.24
C GLY A 80 6.72 10.35 -14.99
N ALA A 81 7.46 11.37 -14.52
CA ALA A 81 8.72 11.78 -15.14
C ALA A 81 9.87 10.78 -14.95
N MET A 82 9.78 9.88 -13.97
CA MET A 82 10.77 8.82 -13.74
C MET A 82 10.64 7.66 -14.71
N MET A 83 9.48 7.53 -15.36
CA MET A 83 9.21 6.45 -16.31
C MET A 83 9.09 7.00 -17.74
N PRO A 84 10.12 6.80 -18.60
CA PRO A 84 10.10 7.33 -19.96
C PRO A 84 8.95 6.85 -20.84
N SER A 85 8.38 5.69 -20.52
CA SER A 85 7.24 5.10 -21.26
C SER A 85 5.88 5.56 -20.76
N ALA A 86 5.81 6.31 -19.65
CA ALA A 86 4.56 6.84 -19.12
C ALA A 86 4.35 8.30 -19.53
N GLU A 87 3.11 8.65 -19.79
CA GLU A 87 2.72 10.03 -20.11
C GLU A 87 2.54 10.87 -18.85
N LYS A 88 2.09 10.23 -17.77
CA LYS A 88 1.81 10.86 -16.47
C LYS A 88 1.79 9.81 -15.34
N GLY A 89 1.72 10.26 -14.09
CA GLY A 89 1.34 9.42 -12.97
C GLY A 89 -0.17 9.13 -12.98
N ASP A 90 -0.60 8.08 -12.31
CA ASP A 90 -2.01 7.64 -12.29
C ASP A 90 -2.91 8.56 -11.46
N GLY A 91 -2.35 9.44 -10.64
CA GLY A 91 -3.11 10.39 -9.81
C GLY A 91 -3.63 9.77 -8.49
N ASP A 92 -3.19 8.59 -8.16
CA ASP A 92 -3.56 7.86 -6.95
C ASP A 92 -2.47 7.95 -5.88
N PRO A 93 -2.72 7.51 -4.63
CA PRO A 93 -1.64 7.35 -3.66
C PRO A 93 -0.63 6.30 -4.13
N LEU A 94 0.60 6.35 -3.62
CA LEU A 94 1.62 5.36 -3.99
C LEU A 94 1.27 3.99 -3.43
N ASP A 95 1.17 3.02 -4.31
CA ASP A 95 0.88 1.63 -3.97
C ASP A 95 2.03 0.96 -3.24
N ILE A 96 1.69 0.06 -2.34
CA ILE A 96 2.66 -0.70 -1.54
C ILE A 96 2.29 -2.17 -1.43
N CYS A 97 3.26 -3.04 -1.66
CA CYS A 97 3.19 -4.47 -1.41
C CYS A 97 3.99 -4.78 -0.15
N VAL A 98 3.37 -5.41 0.83
CA VAL A 98 4.00 -5.70 2.13
C VAL A 98 4.10 -7.19 2.36
N LEU A 99 5.34 -7.68 2.51
CA LEU A 99 5.62 -9.05 2.90
C LEU A 99 5.48 -9.23 4.40
N SER A 100 4.81 -10.32 4.81
CA SER A 100 4.65 -10.72 6.20
C SER A 100 4.80 -12.24 6.30
N GLU A 101 5.60 -12.71 7.27
CA GLU A 101 5.73 -14.15 7.53
C GLU A 101 4.43 -14.73 8.08
N ARG A 102 3.82 -14.04 9.03
CA ARG A 102 2.53 -14.46 9.58
C ARG A 102 1.39 -14.04 8.66
N PRO A 103 0.43 -14.91 8.40
CA PRO A 103 -0.70 -14.57 7.55
C PRO A 103 -1.57 -13.49 8.20
N ILE A 104 -1.79 -12.40 7.48
CA ILE A 104 -2.72 -11.33 7.85
C ILE A 104 -3.88 -11.42 6.87
N ASN A 105 -5.06 -11.73 7.40
CA ASN A 105 -6.29 -11.93 6.61
C ASN A 105 -7.30 -10.79 6.79
N ARG A 106 -6.83 -9.63 7.23
CA ARG A 106 -7.69 -8.48 7.50
C ARG A 106 -7.26 -7.29 6.65
N SER A 107 -8.17 -6.79 5.85
CA SER A 107 -8.07 -5.48 5.20
C SER A 107 -8.57 -4.36 6.11
N ASP A 108 -8.48 -3.13 5.65
CA ASP A 108 -8.89 -1.95 6.40
C ASP A 108 -8.11 -1.80 7.72
N VAL A 109 -6.83 -2.10 7.66
CA VAL A 109 -5.87 -1.96 8.77
C VAL A 109 -4.69 -1.09 8.36
N VAL A 110 -4.08 -0.45 9.34
CA VAL A 110 -2.83 0.29 9.17
C VAL A 110 -1.70 -0.51 9.80
N LEU A 111 -0.60 -0.64 9.08
CA LEU A 111 0.62 -1.25 9.60
C LEU A 111 1.84 -0.41 9.24
N GLN A 112 2.93 -0.62 9.96
CA GLN A 112 4.21 -0.02 9.62
C GLN A 112 5.00 -1.00 8.75
N ALA A 113 5.57 -0.49 7.66
CA ALA A 113 6.33 -1.26 6.71
C ALA A 113 7.68 -0.61 6.43
N ARG A 114 8.73 -1.42 6.41
CA ARG A 114 10.05 -0.97 6.00
C ARG A 114 10.21 -1.17 4.52
N VAL A 115 10.46 -0.08 3.82
CA VAL A 115 10.67 -0.08 2.37
C VAL A 115 12.02 -0.74 2.06
N VAL A 116 12.00 -1.72 1.15
CA VAL A 116 13.19 -2.44 0.70
C VAL A 116 13.46 -2.23 -0.79
N GLY A 117 12.54 -1.65 -1.52
CA GLY A 117 12.71 -1.32 -2.93
C GLY A 117 11.41 -0.92 -3.59
N GLY A 118 11.40 -0.96 -4.91
CA GLY A 118 10.24 -0.63 -5.71
C GLY A 118 10.27 -1.30 -7.07
N LEU A 119 9.11 -1.39 -7.67
CA LEU A 119 8.89 -1.91 -9.01
C LEU A 119 8.26 -0.80 -9.86
N ALA A 120 8.99 -0.36 -10.88
CA ALA A 120 8.48 0.60 -11.84
C ALA A 120 7.51 -0.11 -12.80
N MET A 121 6.29 0.39 -12.87
CA MET A 121 5.24 -0.19 -13.70
C MET A 121 4.57 0.86 -14.56
N ASN A 122 4.17 0.45 -15.75
CA ASN A 122 3.36 1.26 -16.66
C ASN A 122 2.02 0.53 -16.89
N ASP A 123 0.94 1.16 -16.55
CA ASP A 123 -0.41 0.66 -16.82
C ASP A 123 -1.12 1.62 -17.79
N GLY A 124 -1.26 1.18 -19.04
CA GLY A 124 -1.98 1.93 -20.06
C GLY A 124 -1.43 3.33 -20.36
N GLY A 125 -0.13 3.58 -20.16
CA GLY A 125 0.52 4.89 -20.36
C GLY A 125 0.62 5.73 -19.08
N GLU A 126 0.16 5.22 -17.95
CA GLU A 126 0.30 5.86 -16.65
C GLU A 126 1.38 5.15 -15.81
N ALA A 127 2.20 5.93 -15.12
CA ALA A 127 3.14 5.37 -14.14
C ALA A 127 2.34 4.88 -12.93
N ASP A 128 2.50 3.61 -12.61
CA ASP A 128 1.81 2.90 -11.54
C ASP A 128 2.81 2.09 -10.71
N ASP A 129 3.79 2.81 -10.16
CA ASP A 129 4.91 2.22 -9.43
C ASP A 129 4.44 1.55 -8.13
N LYS A 130 5.03 0.40 -7.81
CA LYS A 130 4.74 -0.34 -6.57
C LYS A 130 5.93 -0.26 -5.62
N ILE A 131 5.70 0.21 -4.41
CA ILE A 131 6.68 0.14 -3.32
C ILE A 131 6.68 -1.28 -2.79
N ILE A 132 7.87 -1.86 -2.60
CA ILE A 132 8.05 -3.17 -1.98
C ILE A 132 8.59 -2.98 -0.57
N ALA A 133 7.92 -3.59 0.38
CA ALA A 133 8.24 -3.44 1.80
C ALA A 133 8.06 -4.75 2.57
N VAL A 134 8.65 -4.81 3.75
CA VAL A 134 8.47 -5.88 4.72
C VAL A 134 7.76 -5.33 5.95
N LEU A 135 6.93 -6.14 6.58
CA LEU A 135 6.24 -5.76 7.81
C LEU A 135 7.27 -5.40 8.89
N ASN A 136 7.14 -4.22 9.47
CA ASN A 136 8.02 -3.80 10.56
C ASN A 136 7.85 -4.73 11.77
N LYS A 137 8.98 -5.11 12.39
CA LYS A 137 9.06 -6.06 13.50
C LYS A 137 8.66 -7.51 13.15
N ASP A 138 8.57 -7.84 11.88
CA ASP A 138 8.46 -9.22 11.45
C ASP A 138 9.77 -9.97 11.74
N TYR A 139 9.68 -11.14 12.40
CA TYR A 139 10.88 -11.89 12.78
C TYR A 139 11.64 -12.46 11.59
N PHE A 140 10.91 -12.91 10.58
CA PHE A 140 11.52 -13.56 9.42
C PHE A 140 12.23 -12.54 8.51
N TRP A 141 11.62 -11.36 8.35
CA TRP A 141 12.12 -10.30 7.49
C TRP A 141 12.91 -9.21 8.24
N ALA A 142 13.21 -9.42 9.54
CA ALA A 142 13.79 -8.40 10.41
C ALA A 142 15.07 -7.77 9.89
N GLU A 143 15.91 -8.54 9.22
CA GLU A 143 17.23 -8.11 8.74
C GLU A 143 17.23 -7.60 7.29
N VAL A 144 16.15 -7.81 6.54
CA VAL A 144 16.06 -7.39 5.14
C VAL A 144 16.01 -5.87 5.02
N ARG A 145 16.89 -5.31 4.20
CA ARG A 145 17.02 -3.87 3.94
C ARG A 145 16.90 -3.50 2.46
N ASP A 146 17.09 -4.48 1.59
CA ASP A 146 17.13 -4.28 0.14
C ASP A 146 16.46 -5.45 -0.57
N LEU A 147 15.90 -5.19 -1.77
CA LEU A 147 15.26 -6.21 -2.60
C LEU A 147 16.16 -7.40 -2.91
N SER A 148 17.45 -7.16 -3.08
CA SER A 148 18.44 -8.22 -3.39
C SER A 148 18.61 -9.23 -2.27
N GLU A 149 18.18 -8.91 -1.05
CA GLU A 149 18.22 -9.79 0.10
C GLU A 149 16.98 -10.69 0.20
N LEU A 150 15.95 -10.42 -0.61
CA LEU A 150 14.77 -11.27 -0.69
C LEU A 150 15.05 -12.53 -1.51
N PRO A 151 14.42 -13.66 -1.18
CA PRO A 151 14.48 -14.85 -2.02
C PRO A 151 14.07 -14.56 -3.46
N SER A 152 14.83 -15.06 -4.44
CA SER A 152 14.59 -14.81 -5.87
C SER A 152 13.21 -15.26 -6.37
N VAL A 153 12.55 -16.14 -5.63
CA VAL A 153 11.17 -16.57 -5.94
C VAL A 153 10.12 -15.47 -5.65
N LEU A 154 10.51 -14.44 -4.91
CA LEU A 154 9.62 -13.33 -4.54
C LEU A 154 9.86 -12.05 -5.36
N VAL A 155 10.92 -12.03 -6.15
CA VAL A 155 11.37 -10.87 -6.95
C VAL A 155 11.33 -11.19 -8.48
#